data_5fe6602e8a7ce45eb5b572bec3f4a777
#
_entry.id   5fe6602e8a7ce45eb5b572bec3f4a777
#
_cell.length_a   1.000
_cell.length_b   1.000
_cell.length_c   1.000
_cell.angle_alpha   90.00
_cell.angle_beta   90.00
_cell.angle_gamma   90.00
#
_symmetry.space_group_name_H-M   'P 1'
#
loop_
_entity.id
_entity.type
_entity.pdbx_description
1 polymer ?
#
loop_
_entity_poly.entity_id
_entity_poly.type
_entity_poly.pdbx_seq_one_letter_code
_entity_poly.pdbx_strand_id
1 'polypeptide(L)'
;PWSTLGQSYGGFCAMRYLSASPEGLKHVLITGGIPSLTRPADDVYRATYRRVVDKNRQYYQRYPDDADRVRQIVDYLLQNAVRLPTGGDLTVQRFLQLGLQLGMSGGFEAIHYLLEEAFVTGIDGRAVLNWNFLLHLEQMQNFDSNPIYTLLHEACYTQGVASQWSAQRMLAEFPEFALDGAGPVLFTGEMVYPWMLDAYAQLRPLKEVANLL
;
A
#
# COMPACT_ATOMS: atom_id res chain seq x y z
N PRO A 1 -14.40 27.49 23.07
CA PRO A 1 -14.22 26.03 22.80
C PRO A 1 -15.11 25.57 21.63
N TRP A 2 -14.59 24.70 20.79
CA TRP A 2 -15.26 24.15 19.60
C TRP A 2 -15.23 22.62 19.64
N SER A 3 -16.04 21.97 18.82
CA SER A 3 -16.06 20.51 18.68
C SER A 3 -15.36 20.12 17.41
N THR A 4 -14.62 19.03 17.44
CA THR A 4 -13.94 18.48 16.28
C THR A 4 -14.40 17.04 16.00
N LEU A 5 -14.44 16.67 14.73
CA LEU A 5 -14.65 15.31 14.25
C LEU A 5 -13.45 14.93 13.38
N GLY A 6 -12.78 13.85 13.76
CA GLY A 6 -11.67 13.28 13.01
C GLY A 6 -11.97 11.87 12.52
N GLN A 7 -11.74 11.61 11.23
CA GLN A 7 -11.82 10.29 10.64
C GLN A 7 -10.47 9.90 10.06
N SER A 8 -10.04 8.65 10.19
CA SER A 8 -8.76 8.13 9.69
C SER A 8 -7.60 9.01 10.18
N TYR A 9 -6.78 9.58 9.30
CA TYR A 9 -5.71 10.52 9.67
C TYR A 9 -6.22 11.75 10.46
N GLY A 10 -7.46 12.17 10.23
CA GLY A 10 -8.12 13.20 11.05
C GLY A 10 -8.28 12.79 12.52
N GLY A 11 -8.39 11.49 12.81
CA GLY A 11 -8.34 10.96 14.18
C GLY A 11 -6.98 11.18 14.84
N PHE A 12 -5.87 10.94 14.10
CA PHE A 12 -4.52 11.24 14.57
C PHE A 12 -4.35 12.74 14.87
N CYS A 13 -4.82 13.61 13.97
CA CYS A 13 -4.81 15.06 14.19
C CYS A 13 -5.61 15.46 15.43
N ALA A 14 -6.80 14.89 15.61
CA ALA A 14 -7.65 15.17 16.76
C ALA A 14 -7.00 14.73 18.08
N MET A 15 -6.35 13.55 18.11
CA MET A 15 -5.58 13.08 19.27
C MET A 15 -4.39 13.99 19.56
N ARG A 16 -3.66 14.44 18.55
CA ARG A 16 -2.56 15.38 18.73
C ARG A 16 -3.05 16.73 19.28
N TYR A 17 -4.17 17.24 18.74
CA TYR A 17 -4.73 18.50 19.23
C TYR A 17 -5.21 18.37 20.68
N LEU A 18 -5.92 17.28 21.00
CA LEU A 18 -6.38 17.00 22.38
C LEU A 18 -5.21 16.94 23.37
N SER A 19 -4.05 16.42 22.95
CA SER A 19 -2.86 16.30 23.77
C SER A 19 -2.09 17.61 23.94
N ALA A 20 -2.12 18.50 22.92
CA ALA A 20 -1.28 19.71 22.89
C ALA A 20 -2.03 20.96 23.35
N SER A 21 -3.37 21.04 23.15
CA SER A 21 -4.15 22.27 23.40
C SER A 21 -5.61 21.93 23.73
N PRO A 22 -5.88 21.14 24.81
CA PRO A 22 -7.23 20.64 25.14
C PRO A 22 -8.20 21.77 25.49
N GLU A 23 -7.72 22.92 25.95
CA GLU A 23 -8.53 24.07 26.39
C GLU A 23 -9.37 24.67 25.26
N GLY A 24 -8.97 24.52 24.02
CA GLY A 24 -9.71 24.92 22.84
C GLY A 24 -10.89 24.02 22.49
N LEU A 25 -10.95 22.82 23.07
CA LEU A 25 -11.88 21.78 22.70
C LEU A 25 -13.06 21.63 23.68
N LYS A 26 -14.26 21.49 23.13
CA LYS A 26 -15.47 21.14 23.89
C LYS A 26 -15.79 19.65 23.77
N HIS A 27 -15.73 19.09 22.55
CA HIS A 27 -15.92 17.67 22.26
C HIS A 27 -14.93 17.24 21.19
N VAL A 28 -14.44 16.01 21.30
CA VAL A 28 -13.60 15.35 20.30
C VAL A 28 -14.26 14.04 19.92
N LEU A 29 -14.64 13.92 18.66
CA LEU A 29 -15.27 12.73 18.09
C LEU A 29 -14.28 12.10 17.11
N ILE A 30 -14.00 10.80 17.25
CA ILE A 30 -13.06 10.09 16.39
C ILE A 30 -13.76 8.86 15.83
N THR A 31 -13.81 8.78 14.50
CA THR A 31 -14.38 7.65 13.75
C THR A 31 -13.28 6.91 13.00
N GLY A 32 -12.59 6.01 13.69
CA GLY A 32 -11.35 5.39 13.21
C GLY A 32 -10.15 6.32 13.32
N GLY A 33 -8.95 5.76 13.27
CA GLY A 33 -7.72 6.55 13.33
C GLY A 33 -7.29 6.94 14.76
N ILE A 34 -7.41 6.01 15.70
CA ILE A 34 -6.77 6.15 17.01
C ILE A 34 -5.40 5.48 16.95
N PRO A 35 -4.29 6.26 17.00
CA PRO A 35 -2.95 5.70 16.97
C PRO A 35 -2.59 5.02 18.29
N SER A 36 -1.61 4.13 18.26
CA SER A 36 -0.91 3.74 19.48
C SER A 36 -0.09 4.94 19.99
N LEU A 37 -0.21 5.23 21.28
CA LEU A 37 0.54 6.34 21.89
C LEU A 37 1.90 5.91 22.46
N THR A 38 2.11 4.61 22.65
CA THR A 38 3.27 4.09 23.38
C THR A 38 4.03 2.98 22.65
N ARG A 39 3.44 2.38 21.62
CA ARG A 39 4.07 1.29 20.86
C ARG A 39 4.84 1.85 19.66
N PRO A 40 5.99 1.26 19.33
CA PRO A 40 6.75 1.64 18.14
C PRO A 40 5.98 1.29 16.85
N ALA A 41 6.35 1.94 15.74
CA ALA A 41 5.79 1.65 14.42
C ALA A 41 5.93 0.17 14.02
N ASP A 42 7.00 -0.50 14.46
CA ASP A 42 7.23 -1.93 14.22
C ASP A 42 6.05 -2.81 14.68
N ASP A 43 5.46 -2.51 15.84
CA ASP A 43 4.30 -3.26 16.34
C ASP A 43 3.03 -3.02 15.50
N VAL A 44 2.89 -1.80 14.97
CA VAL A 44 1.79 -1.47 14.04
C VAL A 44 1.92 -2.32 12.77
N TYR A 45 3.11 -2.36 12.18
CA TYR A 45 3.33 -3.12 10.94
C TYR A 45 3.27 -4.63 11.15
N ARG A 46 3.76 -5.18 12.27
CA ARG A 46 3.55 -6.60 12.60
C ARG A 46 2.06 -6.95 12.63
N ALA A 47 1.23 -6.08 13.23
CA ALA A 47 -0.22 -6.29 13.25
C ALA A 47 -0.83 -6.15 11.85
N THR A 48 -0.36 -5.21 11.05
CA THR A 48 -0.82 -4.99 9.67
C THR A 48 -0.46 -6.18 8.79
N TYR A 49 0.78 -6.67 8.80
CA TYR A 49 1.21 -7.83 8.02
C TYR A 49 0.35 -9.07 8.31
N ARG A 50 0.07 -9.39 9.58
CA ARG A 50 -0.80 -10.52 9.94
C ARG A 50 -2.19 -10.38 9.32
N ARG A 51 -2.79 -9.18 9.39
CA ARG A 51 -4.10 -8.90 8.77
C ARG A 51 -4.05 -9.02 7.24
N VAL A 52 -2.96 -8.57 6.64
CA VAL A 52 -2.79 -8.67 5.18
C VAL A 52 -2.65 -10.12 4.75
N VAL A 53 -1.92 -10.97 5.47
CA VAL A 53 -1.89 -12.42 5.23
C VAL A 53 -3.30 -13.01 5.28
N ASP A 54 -4.09 -12.68 6.31
CA ASP A 54 -5.47 -13.16 6.44
C ASP A 54 -6.37 -12.64 5.31
N LYS A 55 -6.20 -11.40 4.86
CA LYS A 55 -6.94 -10.83 3.72
C LYS A 55 -6.59 -11.50 2.40
N ASN A 56 -5.31 -11.77 2.14
CA ASN A 56 -4.89 -12.56 0.98
C ASN A 56 -5.52 -13.96 0.99
N ARG A 57 -5.53 -14.64 2.14
CA ARG A 57 -6.16 -15.94 2.27
C ARG A 57 -7.65 -15.88 1.91
N GLN A 58 -8.40 -14.89 2.43
CA GLN A 58 -9.82 -14.69 2.11
C GLN A 58 -10.02 -14.38 0.62
N TYR A 59 -9.14 -13.58 0.03
CA TYR A 59 -9.18 -13.24 -1.39
C TYR A 59 -9.02 -14.47 -2.27
N TYR A 60 -7.97 -15.27 -2.07
CA TYR A 60 -7.72 -16.48 -2.86
C TYR A 60 -8.70 -17.63 -2.57
N GLN A 61 -9.34 -17.64 -1.40
CA GLN A 61 -10.48 -18.54 -1.15
C GLN A 61 -11.69 -18.17 -2.01
N ARG A 62 -11.92 -16.88 -2.25
CA ARG A 62 -13.03 -16.40 -3.07
C ARG A 62 -12.74 -16.47 -4.56
N TYR A 63 -11.49 -16.23 -4.96
CA TYR A 63 -11.03 -16.21 -6.34
C TYR A 63 -9.78 -17.09 -6.50
N PRO A 64 -9.93 -18.42 -6.47
CA PRO A 64 -8.78 -19.33 -6.47
C PRO A 64 -7.92 -19.24 -7.75
N ASP A 65 -8.53 -19.00 -8.91
CA ASP A 65 -7.82 -18.89 -10.19
C ASP A 65 -6.92 -17.63 -10.26
N ASP A 66 -7.15 -16.65 -9.40
CA ASP A 66 -6.33 -15.43 -9.36
C ASP A 66 -4.93 -15.68 -8.82
N ALA A 67 -4.71 -16.78 -8.10
CA ALA A 67 -3.36 -17.17 -7.69
C ALA A 67 -2.43 -17.38 -8.90
N ASP A 68 -2.95 -18.06 -9.93
CA ASP A 68 -2.20 -18.29 -11.17
C ASP A 68 -2.08 -17.01 -12.01
N ARG A 69 -3.14 -16.19 -12.08
CA ARG A 69 -3.08 -14.88 -12.76
C ARG A 69 -2.04 -13.96 -12.16
N VAL A 70 -2.00 -13.86 -10.83
CA VAL A 70 -1.00 -13.06 -10.12
C VAL A 70 0.42 -13.57 -10.38
N ARG A 71 0.63 -14.89 -10.32
CA ARG A 71 1.92 -15.50 -10.63
C ARG A 71 2.34 -15.17 -12.05
N GLN A 72 1.46 -15.32 -13.04
CA GLN A 72 1.74 -14.99 -14.44
C GLN A 72 2.17 -13.52 -14.63
N ILE A 73 1.49 -12.58 -13.95
CA ILE A 73 1.86 -11.15 -14.00
C ILE A 73 3.22 -10.93 -13.36
N VAL A 74 3.49 -11.53 -12.19
CA VAL A 74 4.78 -11.45 -11.50
C VAL A 74 5.91 -11.97 -12.39
N ASP A 75 5.74 -13.15 -12.99
CA ASP A 75 6.74 -13.76 -13.88
C ASP A 75 7.00 -12.88 -15.12
N TYR A 76 5.95 -12.25 -15.65
CA TYR A 76 6.09 -11.29 -16.74
C TYR A 76 6.92 -10.06 -16.32
N LEU A 77 6.63 -9.49 -15.13
CA LEU A 77 7.32 -8.30 -14.61
C LEU A 77 8.77 -8.58 -14.22
N LEU A 78 9.11 -9.81 -13.85
CA LEU A 78 10.50 -10.21 -13.59
C LEU A 78 11.34 -10.27 -14.87
N GLN A 79 10.71 -10.46 -16.03
CA GLN A 79 11.37 -10.61 -17.32
C GLN A 79 11.30 -9.35 -18.20
N ASN A 80 10.39 -8.44 -17.90
CA ASN A 80 10.11 -7.27 -18.75
C ASN A 80 10.08 -5.98 -17.93
N ALA A 81 10.77 -4.96 -18.41
CA ALA A 81 10.63 -3.60 -17.88
C ALA A 81 9.32 -2.99 -18.41
N VAL A 82 8.42 -2.64 -17.51
CA VAL A 82 7.10 -2.09 -17.83
C VAL A 82 6.99 -0.66 -17.31
N ARG A 83 6.55 0.25 -18.19
CA ARG A 83 6.22 1.63 -17.83
C ARG A 83 4.72 1.81 -17.72
N LEU A 84 4.29 2.53 -16.69
CA LEU A 84 2.91 2.96 -16.51
C LEU A 84 2.59 4.21 -17.34
N PRO A 85 1.31 4.49 -17.62
CA PRO A 85 0.89 5.61 -18.45
C PRO A 85 1.45 6.98 -18.04
N THR A 86 1.60 7.25 -16.74
CA THR A 86 2.15 8.53 -16.23
C THR A 86 3.67 8.53 -16.07
N GLY A 87 4.35 7.47 -16.50
CA GLY A 87 5.82 7.40 -16.56
C GLY A 87 6.49 6.76 -15.34
N GLY A 88 5.73 6.23 -14.39
CA GLY A 88 6.25 5.40 -13.31
C GLY A 88 6.64 4.00 -13.79
N ASP A 89 7.46 3.29 -13.01
CA ASP A 89 7.82 1.90 -13.29
C ASP A 89 6.80 0.95 -12.64
N LEU A 90 6.30 -0.04 -13.39
CA LEU A 90 5.55 -1.15 -12.83
C LEU A 90 6.51 -2.27 -12.45
N THR A 91 6.97 -2.24 -11.22
CA THR A 91 7.75 -3.33 -10.62
C THR A 91 6.83 -4.39 -10.01
N VAL A 92 7.37 -5.58 -9.70
CA VAL A 92 6.63 -6.60 -8.94
C VAL A 92 6.12 -6.03 -7.61
N GLN A 93 6.96 -5.31 -6.89
CA GLN A 93 6.59 -4.72 -5.61
C GLN A 93 5.43 -3.71 -5.76
N ARG A 94 5.48 -2.86 -6.81
CA ARG A 94 4.39 -1.91 -7.10
C ARG A 94 3.09 -2.62 -7.49
N PHE A 95 3.17 -3.68 -8.28
CA PHE A 95 2.01 -4.51 -8.60
C PHE A 95 1.38 -5.08 -7.32
N LEU A 96 2.18 -5.65 -6.42
CA LEU A 96 1.69 -6.26 -5.19
C LEU A 96 1.10 -5.24 -4.18
N GLN A 97 1.38 -3.94 -4.32
CA GLN A 97 0.72 -2.89 -3.55
C GLN A 97 -0.77 -2.73 -3.87
N LEU A 98 -1.30 -3.37 -4.92
CA LEU A 98 -2.75 -3.48 -5.13
C LEU A 98 -3.47 -4.04 -3.90
N GLY A 99 -2.76 -4.77 -3.04
CA GLY A 99 -3.31 -5.29 -1.79
C GLY A 99 -3.83 -4.25 -0.81
N LEU A 100 -3.53 -2.96 -0.98
CA LEU A 100 -4.23 -1.87 -0.30
C LEU A 100 -5.76 -1.98 -0.49
N GLN A 101 -6.20 -2.41 -1.68
CA GLN A 101 -7.60 -2.60 -2.02
C GLN A 101 -8.27 -3.72 -1.20
N LEU A 102 -7.52 -4.71 -0.69
CA LEU A 102 -8.07 -5.79 0.14
C LEU A 102 -8.70 -5.28 1.45
N GLY A 103 -8.37 -4.07 1.87
CA GLY A 103 -8.98 -3.37 2.99
C GLY A 103 -10.24 -2.56 2.64
N MET A 104 -10.50 -2.33 1.36
CA MET A 104 -11.58 -1.49 0.88
C MET A 104 -12.88 -2.27 0.65
N SER A 105 -14.02 -1.58 0.74
CA SER A 105 -15.30 -2.15 0.32
C SER A 105 -15.29 -2.40 -1.19
N GLY A 106 -15.60 -3.64 -1.61
CA GLY A 106 -15.54 -4.04 -3.01
C GLY A 106 -14.12 -4.21 -3.58
N GLY A 107 -13.09 -4.14 -2.74
CA GLY A 107 -11.70 -4.21 -3.21
C GLY A 107 -11.30 -5.58 -3.74
N PHE A 108 -11.89 -6.66 -3.25
CA PHE A 108 -11.67 -8.01 -3.77
C PHE A 108 -12.14 -8.12 -5.22
N GLU A 109 -13.36 -7.64 -5.48
CA GLU A 109 -13.94 -7.59 -6.82
C GLU A 109 -13.11 -6.70 -7.75
N ALA A 110 -12.68 -5.55 -7.26
CA ALA A 110 -11.88 -4.61 -8.05
C ALA A 110 -10.55 -5.23 -8.51
N ILE A 111 -9.85 -5.94 -7.62
CA ILE A 111 -8.62 -6.66 -7.99
C ILE A 111 -8.95 -7.80 -8.96
N HIS A 112 -9.97 -8.61 -8.67
CA HIS A 112 -10.33 -9.75 -9.51
C HIS A 112 -10.60 -9.34 -10.97
N TYR A 113 -11.50 -8.38 -11.19
CA TYR A 113 -11.80 -7.92 -12.53
C TYR A 113 -10.63 -7.22 -13.22
N LEU A 114 -9.76 -6.54 -12.47
CA LEU A 114 -8.53 -6.00 -13.02
C LEU A 114 -7.60 -7.10 -13.54
N LEU A 115 -7.44 -8.20 -12.78
CA LEU A 115 -6.58 -9.33 -13.18
C LEU A 115 -7.10 -10.06 -14.41
N GLU A 116 -8.42 -10.16 -14.60
CA GLU A 116 -9.01 -10.78 -15.78
C GLU A 116 -8.63 -10.07 -17.09
N GLU A 117 -8.40 -8.76 -17.03
CA GLU A 117 -8.05 -7.94 -18.18
C GLU A 117 -6.52 -7.77 -18.38
N ALA A 118 -5.69 -8.49 -17.58
CA ALA A 118 -4.26 -8.19 -17.50
C ALA A 118 -3.50 -8.37 -18.82
N PHE A 119 -3.86 -9.37 -19.63
CA PHE A 119 -3.12 -9.70 -20.85
C PHE A 119 -3.98 -9.62 -22.10
N VAL A 120 -3.33 -9.22 -23.20
CA VAL A 120 -3.84 -9.30 -24.57
C VAL A 120 -2.78 -9.92 -25.48
N THR A 121 -3.20 -10.43 -26.63
CA THR A 121 -2.28 -10.90 -27.67
C THR A 121 -1.72 -9.71 -28.44
N GLY A 122 -0.43 -9.52 -28.38
CA GLY A 122 0.29 -8.51 -29.18
C GLY A 122 0.33 -8.84 -30.66
N ILE A 123 0.82 -7.89 -31.47
CA ILE A 123 0.90 -8.03 -32.94
C ILE A 123 1.82 -9.19 -33.35
N ASP A 124 2.82 -9.49 -32.52
CA ASP A 124 3.76 -10.60 -32.70
C ASP A 124 3.23 -11.97 -32.20
N GLY A 125 1.99 -12.01 -31.75
CA GLY A 125 1.34 -13.20 -31.19
C GLY A 125 1.72 -13.52 -29.74
N ARG A 126 2.54 -12.69 -29.09
CA ARG A 126 2.93 -12.86 -27.68
C ARG A 126 1.93 -12.21 -26.75
N ALA A 127 1.81 -12.75 -25.54
CA ALA A 127 1.07 -12.09 -24.48
C ALA A 127 1.80 -10.82 -24.01
N VAL A 128 1.08 -9.72 -23.96
CA VAL A 128 1.58 -8.42 -23.45
C VAL A 128 0.56 -7.86 -22.45
N LEU A 129 1.03 -7.06 -21.50
CA LEU A 129 0.12 -6.40 -20.56
C LEU A 129 -0.79 -5.42 -21.32
N ASN A 130 -2.08 -5.53 -21.04
CA ASN A 130 -3.11 -4.67 -21.62
C ASN A 130 -2.94 -3.22 -21.14
N TRP A 131 -3.05 -2.26 -22.06
CA TRP A 131 -2.99 -0.84 -21.72
C TRP A 131 -4.06 -0.41 -20.70
N ASN A 132 -5.28 -0.94 -20.82
CA ASN A 132 -6.34 -0.64 -19.87
C ASN A 132 -6.03 -1.19 -18.47
N PHE A 133 -5.46 -2.38 -18.39
CA PHE A 133 -4.96 -2.94 -17.13
C PHE A 133 -3.92 -2.01 -16.48
N LEU A 134 -2.94 -1.53 -17.24
CA LEU A 134 -1.91 -0.61 -16.73
C LEU A 134 -2.51 0.71 -16.25
N LEU A 135 -3.47 1.26 -16.98
CA LEU A 135 -4.15 2.51 -16.63
C LEU A 135 -4.98 2.36 -15.36
N HIS A 136 -5.80 1.30 -15.27
CA HIS A 136 -6.64 1.06 -14.10
C HIS A 136 -5.80 0.71 -12.86
N LEU A 137 -4.74 -0.08 -13.01
CA LEU A 137 -3.80 -0.37 -11.93
C LEU A 137 -3.21 0.92 -11.36
N GLU A 138 -2.75 1.82 -12.22
CA GLU A 138 -2.16 3.10 -11.81
C GLU A 138 -3.19 3.99 -11.08
N GLN A 139 -4.43 4.03 -11.58
CA GLN A 139 -5.53 4.79 -10.95
C GLN A 139 -5.93 4.23 -9.57
N MET A 140 -5.77 2.93 -9.34
CA MET A 140 -6.00 2.29 -8.04
C MET A 140 -4.90 2.61 -7.02
N GLN A 141 -3.77 3.15 -7.46
CA GLN A 141 -2.59 3.48 -6.65
C GLN A 141 -2.37 4.99 -6.62
N ASN A 142 -3.00 5.69 -5.71
CA ASN A 142 -3.01 7.16 -5.65
C ASN A 142 -1.76 7.80 -5.00
N PHE A 143 -0.62 7.10 -4.92
CA PHE A 143 0.61 7.64 -4.33
C PHE A 143 1.23 8.75 -5.18
N ASP A 144 1.17 8.66 -6.51
CA ASP A 144 1.62 9.72 -7.42
C ASP A 144 0.78 11.00 -7.30
N SER A 145 -0.53 10.89 -7.05
CA SER A 145 -1.44 12.02 -6.90
C SER A 145 -1.48 12.59 -5.48
N ASN A 146 -0.98 11.85 -4.49
CA ASN A 146 -0.93 12.26 -3.08
C ASN A 146 0.44 11.94 -2.45
N PRO A 147 1.51 12.58 -2.90
CA PRO A 147 2.87 12.28 -2.45
C PRO A 147 3.10 12.51 -0.95
N ILE A 148 2.38 13.46 -0.34
CA ILE A 148 2.48 13.74 1.10
C ILE A 148 2.00 12.57 1.95
N TYR A 149 1.05 11.79 1.45
CA TYR A 149 0.62 10.56 2.11
C TYR A 149 1.78 9.59 2.30
N THR A 150 2.59 9.39 1.26
CA THR A 150 3.77 8.52 1.31
C THR A 150 4.80 9.02 2.32
N LEU A 151 5.07 10.32 2.33
CA LEU A 151 6.07 10.90 3.25
C LEU A 151 5.66 10.82 4.72
N LEU A 152 4.38 11.08 5.02
CA LEU A 152 3.91 11.19 6.39
C LEU A 152 3.31 9.89 6.95
N HIS A 153 3.05 8.89 6.11
CA HIS A 153 2.33 7.69 6.52
C HIS A 153 2.99 6.98 7.69
N GLU A 154 4.28 6.67 7.60
CA GLU A 154 4.98 5.97 8.68
C GLU A 154 5.32 6.91 9.84
N ALA A 155 5.61 8.18 9.55
CA ALA A 155 5.92 9.19 10.56
C ALA A 155 4.79 9.39 11.57
N CYS A 156 3.51 9.21 11.16
CA CYS A 156 2.36 9.38 12.06
C CYS A 156 2.27 8.31 13.15
N TYR A 157 3.03 7.22 13.07
CA TYR A 157 3.12 6.17 14.08
C TYR A 157 4.29 6.34 15.05
N THR A 158 5.08 7.41 14.94
CA THR A 158 6.29 7.64 15.75
C THR A 158 6.23 8.93 16.53
N GLN A 159 6.95 8.99 17.65
CA GLN A 159 7.16 10.20 18.44
C GLN A 159 8.61 10.29 18.92
N GLY A 160 9.31 11.38 18.57
CA GLY A 160 10.65 11.67 19.06
C GLY A 160 11.76 10.74 18.54
N VAL A 161 11.43 9.85 17.60
CA VAL A 161 12.37 8.94 16.94
C VAL A 161 12.03 8.84 15.46
N ALA A 162 13.03 8.54 14.62
CA ALA A 162 12.79 8.21 13.23
C ALA A 162 12.20 6.79 13.10
N SER A 163 11.28 6.60 12.18
CA SER A 163 10.66 5.29 11.91
C SER A 163 11.62 4.31 11.23
N GLN A 164 12.56 4.83 10.45
CA GLN A 164 13.59 4.05 9.71
C GLN A 164 12.99 2.97 8.81
N TRP A 165 11.92 3.28 8.10
CA TRP A 165 11.25 2.35 7.20
C TRP A 165 10.81 1.06 7.90
N SER A 166 10.04 1.22 8.95
CA SER A 166 9.58 0.12 9.80
C SER A 166 8.84 -0.95 9.01
N ALA A 167 7.99 -0.57 8.05
CA ALA A 167 7.32 -1.53 7.17
C ALA A 167 8.31 -2.43 6.41
N GLN A 168 9.39 -1.85 5.88
CA GLN A 168 10.42 -2.59 5.16
C GLN A 168 11.20 -3.54 6.09
N ARG A 169 11.53 -3.11 7.31
CA ARG A 169 12.23 -3.96 8.27
C ARG A 169 11.36 -5.12 8.74
N MET A 170 10.08 -4.84 9.03
CA MET A 170 9.16 -5.88 9.52
C MET A 170 8.80 -6.91 8.47
N LEU A 171 8.89 -6.58 7.17
CA LEU A 171 8.68 -7.55 6.10
C LEU A 171 9.55 -8.81 6.25
N ALA A 172 10.76 -8.67 6.76
CA ALA A 172 11.67 -9.80 6.98
C ALA A 172 11.16 -10.83 8.01
N GLU A 173 10.20 -10.47 8.86
CA GLU A 173 9.56 -11.37 9.82
C GLU A 173 8.41 -12.19 9.20
N PHE A 174 8.06 -11.93 7.93
CA PHE A 174 6.90 -12.53 7.24
C PHE A 174 7.34 -13.23 5.95
N PRO A 175 7.92 -14.44 6.03
CA PRO A 175 8.40 -15.20 4.87
C PRO A 175 7.30 -15.55 3.87
N GLU A 176 6.02 -15.44 4.25
CA GLU A 176 4.88 -15.66 3.36
C GLU A 176 4.84 -14.68 2.17
N PHE A 177 5.52 -13.52 2.27
CA PHE A 177 5.62 -12.54 1.18
C PHE A 177 6.81 -12.80 0.24
N ALA A 178 7.56 -13.88 0.44
CA ALA A 178 8.64 -14.26 -0.48
C ALA A 178 8.07 -14.74 -1.83
N LEU A 179 8.71 -14.31 -2.93
CA LEU A 179 8.25 -14.62 -4.28
C LEU A 179 8.57 -16.06 -4.72
N ASP A 180 9.54 -16.70 -4.09
CA ASP A 180 10.04 -18.04 -4.37
C ASP A 180 9.31 -19.15 -3.57
N GLY A 181 8.32 -18.78 -2.77
CA GLY A 181 7.49 -19.71 -2.02
C GLY A 181 6.63 -20.62 -2.91
N ALA A 182 6.31 -21.82 -2.42
CA ALA A 182 5.44 -22.78 -3.12
C ALA A 182 3.95 -22.38 -3.11
N GLY A 183 3.58 -21.34 -2.36
CA GLY A 183 2.20 -20.85 -2.25
C GLY A 183 1.84 -19.73 -3.22
N PRO A 184 0.61 -19.21 -3.12
CA PRO A 184 0.21 -18.01 -3.85
C PRO A 184 1.11 -16.83 -3.49
N VAL A 185 1.39 -15.96 -4.48
CA VAL A 185 2.07 -14.68 -4.23
C VAL A 185 1.13 -13.76 -3.47
N LEU A 186 1.57 -13.22 -2.33
CA LEU A 186 0.73 -12.36 -1.51
C LEU A 186 0.86 -10.89 -1.92
N PHE A 187 -0.27 -10.22 -2.03
CA PHE A 187 -0.33 -8.76 -2.09
C PHE A 187 0.11 -8.16 -0.75
N THR A 188 0.77 -7.01 -0.79
CA THR A 188 1.06 -6.21 0.41
C THR A 188 -0.15 -5.35 0.79
N GLY A 189 -0.09 -4.62 1.89
CA GLY A 189 -1.19 -3.79 2.37
C GLY A 189 -0.88 -2.31 2.37
N GLU A 190 -1.48 -1.59 3.32
CA GLU A 190 -1.23 -0.17 3.54
C GLU A 190 0.12 0.04 4.22
N MET A 191 1.16 0.04 3.42
CA MET A 191 2.56 0.11 3.84
C MET A 191 3.34 0.99 2.88
N VAL A 192 4.27 1.77 3.40
CA VAL A 192 5.17 2.60 2.60
C VAL A 192 6.58 2.03 2.67
N TYR A 193 7.24 1.99 1.52
CA TYR A 193 8.56 1.39 1.36
C TYR A 193 9.54 2.34 0.67
N PRO A 194 10.84 2.26 0.96
CA PRO A 194 11.83 3.15 0.34
C PRO A 194 11.88 3.02 -1.20
N TRP A 195 11.64 1.85 -1.77
CA TRP A 195 11.63 1.63 -3.22
C TRP A 195 10.52 2.42 -3.95
N MET A 196 9.48 2.85 -3.24
CA MET A 196 8.41 3.67 -3.84
C MET A 196 8.94 5.01 -4.36
N LEU A 197 9.97 5.56 -3.71
CA LEU A 197 10.64 6.79 -4.12
C LEU A 197 11.39 6.66 -5.47
N ASP A 198 11.57 5.46 -5.97
CA ASP A 198 12.16 5.20 -7.29
C ASP A 198 11.08 4.78 -8.31
N ALA A 199 10.11 3.95 -7.91
CA ALA A 199 9.11 3.39 -8.82
C ALA A 199 8.00 4.38 -9.20
N TYR A 200 7.58 5.25 -8.26
CA TYR A 200 6.53 6.25 -8.50
C TYR A 200 7.14 7.54 -9.05
N ALA A 201 6.65 8.00 -10.20
CA ALA A 201 7.24 9.14 -10.92
C ALA A 201 7.24 10.43 -10.07
N GLN A 202 6.13 10.71 -9.35
CA GLN A 202 5.96 11.93 -8.55
C GLN A 202 6.65 11.85 -7.18
N LEU A 203 7.07 10.66 -6.75
CA LEU A 203 7.81 10.50 -5.49
C LEU A 203 9.32 10.67 -5.66
N ARG A 204 9.86 10.49 -6.86
CA ARG A 204 11.32 10.61 -7.13
C ARG A 204 11.95 11.91 -6.63
N PRO A 205 11.34 13.10 -6.85
CA PRO A 205 11.90 14.36 -6.35
C PRO A 205 11.91 14.47 -4.82
N LEU A 206 11.17 13.62 -4.12
CA LEU A 206 11.02 13.66 -2.67
C LEU A 206 11.98 12.73 -1.92
N LYS A 207 12.82 11.97 -2.65
CA LYS A 207 13.70 10.95 -2.08
C LYS A 207 14.64 11.50 -1.00
N GLU A 208 15.22 12.69 -1.23
CA GLU A 208 16.11 13.33 -0.25
C GLU A 208 15.35 13.76 1.00
N VAL A 209 14.14 14.32 0.85
CA VAL A 209 13.30 14.74 1.96
C VAL A 209 12.85 13.55 2.80
N ALA A 210 12.46 12.45 2.15
CA ALA A 210 12.03 11.23 2.83
C ALA A 210 13.11 10.60 3.72
N ASN A 211 14.38 10.81 3.40
CA ASN A 211 15.51 10.33 4.22
C ASN A 211 15.78 11.19 5.45
N LEU A 212 15.12 12.34 5.60
CA LEU A 212 15.23 13.23 6.77
C LEU A 212 14.14 12.97 7.82
N LEU A 213 13.11 12.21 7.47
CA LEU A 213 11.98 11.84 8.33
C LEU A 213 12.19 10.48 8.99
#